data_2a656d268afc9c6b1318edc88a945056
#
_entry.id   2a656d268afc9c6b1318edc88a945056
#
_cell.length_a   1.000
_cell.length_b   1.000
_cell.length_c   1.000
_cell.angle_alpha   90.00
_cell.angle_beta   90.00
_cell.angle_gamma   90.00
#
_symmetry.space_group_name_H-M   'P 1'
#
loop_
_entity.id
_entity.type
_entity.pdbx_description
1 polymer ?
#
loop_
_entity_poly.entity_id
_entity_poly.type
_entity_poly.pdbx_seq_one_letter_code
_entity_poly.pdbx_strand_id
1 'polypeptide(L)'
;MKRILTVAILLLVYCSSTAQTEDQKWVLGVSGSFVSFGDAGAESNLQERYNIQIPKVNITRYLFKGLSAEAGVTLSVLDELDGFYDNAFNYFSLDGTLRYDFNLSRENLVPYMGIGGSLVGAPSNIEGSKMTPTLNFTFGGTFWISPQWGLNVQGTYKYSQEEFQSMRSHSQLSAGLVYSFKPRVMVYRLWDGRR
;
A
#
# COMPACT_ATOMS: atom_id res chain seq x y z
N MET A 1 3.62 20.15 26.88
CA MET A 1 3.92 19.31 25.73
C MET A 1 4.61 18.00 26.11
N LYS A 2 5.72 17.99 26.86
CA LYS A 2 6.43 16.75 27.25
C LYS A 2 5.54 15.69 27.94
N ARG A 3 4.68 16.11 28.88
CA ARG A 3 3.78 15.19 29.62
C ARG A 3 2.72 14.54 28.72
N ILE A 4 2.20 15.25 27.71
CA ILE A 4 1.23 14.68 26.74
C ILE A 4 1.91 13.64 25.86
N LEU A 5 3.14 13.92 25.42
CA LEU A 5 3.93 12.97 24.65
C LEU A 5 4.24 11.69 25.43
N THR A 6 4.58 11.82 26.71
CA THR A 6 4.85 10.67 27.60
C THR A 6 3.60 9.81 27.80
N VAL A 7 2.42 10.46 27.99
CA VAL A 7 1.13 9.74 28.12
C VAL A 7 0.78 9.04 26.81
N ALA A 8 1.00 9.69 25.67
CA ALA A 8 0.73 9.09 24.35
C ALA A 8 1.65 7.87 24.09
N ILE A 9 2.94 7.95 24.49
CA ILE A 9 3.88 6.83 24.38
C ILE A 9 3.49 5.70 25.33
N LEU A 10 3.09 5.98 26.57
CA LEU A 10 2.62 5.00 27.53
C LEU A 10 1.32 4.32 27.06
N LEU A 11 0.38 5.06 26.45
CA LEU A 11 -0.82 4.50 25.84
C LEU A 11 -0.48 3.58 24.66
N LEU A 12 0.46 3.98 23.79
CA LEU A 12 0.94 3.14 22.69
C LEU A 12 1.60 1.86 23.17
N VAL A 13 2.41 1.93 24.23
CA VAL A 13 3.06 0.74 24.85
C VAL A 13 2.02 -0.15 25.53
N TYR A 14 1.04 0.43 26.22
CA TYR A 14 -0.04 -0.33 26.86
C TYR A 14 -0.93 -1.03 25.84
N CYS A 15 -1.29 -0.35 24.74
CA CYS A 15 -2.01 -0.99 23.63
C CYS A 15 -1.21 -2.13 23.00
N SER A 16 0.12 -2.04 23.00
CA SER A 16 0.99 -3.11 22.48
C SER A 16 1.02 -4.34 23.37
N SER A 17 0.90 -4.19 24.69
CA SER A 17 0.99 -5.30 25.63
C SER A 17 -0.30 -6.13 25.73
N THR A 18 -1.48 -5.54 25.46
CA THR A 18 -2.76 -6.28 25.46
C THR A 18 -3.08 -6.93 24.11
N ALA A 19 -2.29 -6.65 23.09
CA ALA A 19 -2.49 -7.10 21.71
C ALA A 19 -1.78 -8.41 21.36
N GLN A 20 -1.26 -9.17 22.33
CA GLN A 20 -0.67 -10.50 22.11
C GLN A 20 -1.74 -11.60 22.05
N THR A 21 -2.80 -11.40 21.31
CA THR A 21 -3.71 -12.46 20.93
C THR A 21 -3.24 -13.16 19.66
N GLU A 22 -3.65 -14.40 19.47
CA GLU A 22 -3.20 -15.33 18.40
C GLU A 22 -3.27 -14.80 16.96
N ASP A 23 -3.93 -13.65 16.75
CA ASP A 23 -4.21 -13.06 15.43
C ASP A 23 -3.27 -11.94 14.99
N GLN A 24 -2.21 -11.63 15.75
CA GLN A 24 -1.22 -10.62 15.35
C GLN A 24 -0.34 -11.12 14.20
N LYS A 25 -0.82 -10.89 13.00
CA LYS A 25 -0.11 -11.29 11.79
C LYS A 25 0.53 -10.06 11.16
N TRP A 26 1.83 -10.10 11.06
CA TRP A 26 2.57 -9.21 10.20
C TRP A 26 2.56 -9.77 8.79
N VAL A 27 2.33 -8.91 7.82
CA VAL A 27 2.37 -9.24 6.39
C VAL A 27 3.35 -8.29 5.73
N LEU A 28 4.29 -8.83 4.99
CA LEU A 28 5.21 -8.09 4.12
C LEU A 28 4.75 -8.24 2.69
N GLY A 29 4.70 -7.15 1.93
CA GLY A 29 4.36 -7.16 0.52
C GLY A 29 5.46 -6.56 -0.35
N VAL A 30 5.62 -7.12 -1.53
CA VAL A 30 6.46 -6.57 -2.60
C VAL A 30 5.66 -6.59 -3.88
N SER A 31 5.54 -5.44 -4.52
CA SER A 31 4.69 -5.25 -5.70
C SER A 31 5.31 -4.30 -6.71
N GLY A 32 4.85 -4.40 -7.94
CA GLY A 32 4.95 -3.33 -8.92
C GLY A 32 3.74 -2.42 -8.83
N SER A 33 3.89 -1.16 -9.14
CA SER A 33 2.81 -0.21 -9.21
C SER A 33 2.81 0.58 -10.50
N PHE A 34 1.61 0.95 -10.89
CA PHE A 34 1.28 1.69 -12.07
C PHE A 34 0.59 2.98 -11.65
N VAL A 35 1.21 4.12 -11.93
CA VAL A 35 0.71 5.44 -11.56
C VAL A 35 0.11 6.11 -12.78
N SER A 36 -1.12 6.64 -12.64
CA SER A 36 -1.86 7.33 -13.71
C SER A 36 -2.29 8.72 -13.25
N PHE A 37 -1.97 9.73 -14.04
CA PHE A 37 -2.38 11.11 -13.84
C PHE A 37 -3.58 11.43 -14.73
N GLY A 38 -4.73 11.76 -14.11
CA GLY A 38 -6.01 11.95 -14.80
C GLY A 38 -6.10 13.17 -15.73
N ASP A 39 -5.22 14.17 -15.55
CA ASP A 39 -5.28 15.47 -16.25
C ASP A 39 -4.31 15.62 -17.43
N ALA A 40 -3.69 14.54 -17.85
CA ALA A 40 -2.93 14.59 -19.09
C ALA A 40 -3.93 14.79 -20.25
N GLY A 41 -3.85 15.95 -20.93
CA GLY A 41 -4.76 16.30 -22.02
C GLY A 41 -4.89 15.21 -23.08
N ALA A 42 -5.96 15.21 -23.86
CA ALA A 42 -6.26 14.15 -24.84
C ALA A 42 -5.14 13.91 -25.89
N GLU A 43 -4.22 14.87 -26.03
CA GLU A 43 -3.09 14.83 -26.97
C GLU A 43 -1.77 14.34 -26.34
N SER A 44 -1.73 14.08 -25.03
CA SER A 44 -0.50 13.59 -24.37
C SER A 44 -0.22 12.13 -24.72
N ASN A 45 1.04 11.82 -24.97
CA ASN A 45 1.51 10.45 -25.23
C ASN A 45 1.20 9.53 -24.03
N LEU A 46 1.00 8.24 -24.28
CA LEU A 46 0.73 7.25 -23.22
C LEU A 46 1.83 7.25 -22.14
N GLN A 47 3.08 7.52 -22.50
CA GLN A 47 4.22 7.62 -21.60
C GLN A 47 4.11 8.78 -20.60
N GLU A 48 3.46 9.89 -20.97
CA GLU A 48 3.24 11.04 -20.07
C GLU A 48 2.10 10.80 -19.07
N ARG A 49 1.19 9.86 -19.39
CA ARG A 49 0.02 9.54 -18.57
C ARG A 49 0.29 8.48 -17.54
N TYR A 50 1.22 7.59 -17.82
CA TYR A 50 1.43 6.37 -17.04
C TYR A 50 2.89 6.23 -16.66
N ASN A 51 3.11 5.83 -15.42
CA ASN A 51 4.45 5.62 -14.91
C ASN A 51 4.49 4.28 -14.13
N ILE A 52 5.47 3.42 -14.45
CA ILE A 52 5.66 2.13 -13.79
C ILE A 52 6.68 2.30 -12.68
N GLN A 53 6.32 1.89 -11.48
CA GLN A 53 7.12 2.01 -10.28
C GLN A 53 7.43 0.63 -9.70
N ILE A 54 8.70 0.30 -9.61
CA ILE A 54 9.19 -0.95 -9.02
C ILE A 54 10.45 -0.64 -8.23
N PRO A 55 10.56 -1.07 -6.95
CA PRO A 55 9.57 -1.80 -6.17
C PRO A 55 8.62 -0.89 -5.38
N LYS A 56 7.44 -1.38 -5.05
CA LYS A 56 6.65 -0.95 -3.91
C LYS A 56 6.77 -2.00 -2.82
N VAL A 57 7.25 -1.61 -1.66
CA VAL A 57 7.36 -2.48 -0.49
C VAL A 57 6.40 -1.97 0.57
N ASN A 58 5.61 -2.86 1.15
CA ASN A 58 4.69 -2.52 2.23
C ASN A 58 4.73 -3.54 3.35
N ILE A 59 4.51 -3.06 4.56
CA ILE A 59 4.34 -3.86 5.75
C ILE A 59 2.98 -3.57 6.36
N THR A 60 2.23 -4.61 6.63
CA THR A 60 0.89 -4.52 7.22
C THR A 60 0.89 -5.21 8.56
N ARG A 61 0.28 -4.58 9.55
CA ARG A 61 0.03 -5.13 10.87
C ARG A 61 -1.47 -5.18 11.14
N TYR A 62 -1.98 -6.37 11.38
CA TYR A 62 -3.34 -6.54 11.89
C TYR A 62 -3.44 -5.99 13.32
N LEU A 63 -4.44 -5.16 13.59
CA LEU A 63 -4.67 -4.55 14.90
C LEU A 63 -5.75 -5.30 15.66
N PHE A 64 -7.00 -5.20 15.23
CA PHE A 64 -8.15 -5.86 15.85
C PHE A 64 -9.37 -5.83 14.93
N LYS A 65 -10.25 -6.83 15.03
CA LYS A 65 -11.58 -6.86 14.38
C LYS A 65 -11.60 -6.47 12.89
N GLY A 66 -10.62 -6.94 12.13
CA GLY A 66 -10.49 -6.60 10.71
C GLY A 66 -9.75 -5.29 10.43
N LEU A 67 -9.40 -4.51 11.45
CA LEU A 67 -8.61 -3.30 11.28
C LEU A 67 -7.13 -3.64 11.20
N SER A 68 -6.45 -3.09 10.20
CA SER A 68 -5.01 -3.24 9.95
C SER A 68 -4.37 -1.88 9.69
N ALA A 69 -3.13 -1.71 10.11
CA ALA A 69 -2.29 -0.58 9.75
C ALA A 69 -1.26 -1.03 8.70
N GLU A 70 -1.12 -0.26 7.64
CA GLU A 70 -0.16 -0.50 6.57
C GLU A 70 0.78 0.70 6.43
N ALA A 71 2.07 0.43 6.33
CA ALA A 71 3.09 1.39 5.92
C ALA A 71 3.75 0.90 4.65
N GLY A 72 4.00 1.79 3.70
CA GLY A 72 4.55 1.43 2.41
C GLY A 72 5.52 2.48 1.87
N VAL A 73 6.44 2.00 1.04
CA VAL A 73 7.37 2.83 0.28
C VAL A 73 7.31 2.40 -1.17
N THR A 74 7.14 3.36 -2.07
CA THR A 74 7.21 3.16 -3.51
C THR A 74 8.41 3.90 -4.05
N LEU A 75 9.24 3.21 -4.83
CA LEU A 75 10.45 3.74 -5.43
C LEU A 75 10.41 3.52 -6.94
N SER A 76 11.01 4.45 -7.67
CA SER A 76 11.34 4.28 -9.09
C SER A 76 12.79 3.85 -9.18
N VAL A 77 13.05 2.55 -9.23
CA VAL A 77 14.39 2.00 -9.40
C VAL A 77 14.64 1.56 -10.84
N LEU A 78 13.56 1.19 -11.54
CA LEU A 78 13.60 0.82 -12.95
C LEU A 78 13.07 2.00 -13.76
N ASP A 79 13.98 2.85 -14.25
CA ASP A 79 13.62 4.03 -15.03
C ASP A 79 13.39 3.70 -16.51
N GLU A 80 14.05 2.66 -17.01
CA GLU A 80 14.00 2.21 -18.40
C GLU A 80 13.90 0.68 -18.47
N LEU A 81 12.98 0.16 -19.25
CA LEU A 81 12.83 -1.24 -19.61
C LEU A 81 13.13 -1.38 -21.11
N ASP A 82 14.41 -1.63 -21.43
CA ASP A 82 14.98 -1.95 -22.76
C ASP A 82 13.99 -1.82 -23.94
N GLY A 83 13.74 -0.57 -24.38
CA GLY A 83 12.94 -0.28 -25.58
C GLY A 83 11.43 -0.49 -25.43
N PHE A 84 10.92 -0.93 -24.29
CA PHE A 84 9.48 -1.14 -24.07
C PHE A 84 8.82 -0.01 -23.29
N TYR A 85 9.55 0.60 -22.35
CA TYR A 85 8.97 1.62 -21.48
C TYR A 85 10.06 2.50 -20.88
N ASP A 86 9.83 3.81 -20.95
CA ASP A 86 10.66 4.84 -20.35
C ASP A 86 9.78 5.67 -19.39
N ASN A 87 10.20 5.77 -18.13
CA ASN A 87 9.47 6.54 -17.13
C ASN A 87 9.70 8.04 -17.36
N ALA A 88 8.64 8.82 -17.51
CA ALA A 88 8.72 10.26 -17.71
C ALA A 88 9.34 11.01 -16.52
N PHE A 89 9.29 10.43 -15.31
CA PHE A 89 9.86 11.03 -14.09
C PHE A 89 10.05 9.98 -13.00
N ASN A 90 11.00 10.27 -12.12
CA ASN A 90 11.23 9.48 -10.90
C ASN A 90 10.13 9.73 -9.87
N TYR A 91 9.58 8.67 -9.32
CA TYR A 91 8.51 8.72 -8.33
C TYR A 91 8.97 8.14 -7.00
N PHE A 92 8.69 8.88 -5.95
CA PHE A 92 8.87 8.42 -4.57
C PHE A 92 7.58 8.63 -3.79
N SER A 93 7.18 7.66 -3.00
CA SER A 93 6.05 7.81 -2.09
C SER A 93 6.29 7.05 -0.79
N LEU A 94 6.02 7.72 0.32
CA LEU A 94 5.92 7.13 1.64
C LEU A 94 4.45 7.13 2.06
N ASP A 95 3.88 5.96 2.26
CA ASP A 95 2.45 5.75 2.46
C ASP A 95 2.18 5.26 3.89
N GLY A 96 1.12 5.78 4.51
CA GLY A 96 0.55 5.26 5.75
C GLY A 96 -0.96 5.09 5.60
N THR A 97 -1.52 3.90 5.83
CA THR A 97 -2.93 3.60 5.61
C THR A 97 -3.50 2.79 6.77
N LEU A 98 -4.68 3.20 7.25
CA LEU A 98 -5.54 2.35 8.06
C LEU A 98 -6.54 1.68 7.12
N ARG A 99 -6.55 0.35 7.13
CA ARG A 99 -7.43 -0.44 6.27
C ARG A 99 -8.31 -1.37 7.09
N TYR A 100 -9.51 -1.60 6.59
CA TYR A 100 -10.43 -2.58 7.10
C TYR A 100 -10.47 -3.78 6.16
N ASP A 101 -10.02 -4.93 6.65
CA ASP A 101 -10.04 -6.21 5.97
C ASP A 101 -11.41 -6.83 6.17
N PHE A 102 -12.19 -7.00 5.11
CA PHE A 102 -13.47 -7.70 5.14
C PHE A 102 -13.22 -9.19 5.24
N ASN A 103 -12.82 -9.62 6.43
CA ASN A 103 -12.54 -11.02 6.69
C ASN A 103 -13.88 -11.76 6.82
N LEU A 104 -14.42 -12.14 5.71
CA LEU A 104 -15.51 -13.09 5.60
C LEU A 104 -14.95 -14.45 6.00
N SER A 105 -14.69 -14.58 7.30
CA SER A 105 -14.05 -15.68 8.01
C SER A 105 -13.97 -16.98 7.19
N ARG A 106 -12.76 -17.38 6.82
CA ARG A 106 -12.36 -18.62 6.13
C ARG A 106 -12.31 -18.56 4.60
N GLU A 107 -12.36 -17.39 3.96
CA GLU A 107 -12.14 -17.32 2.52
C GLU A 107 -10.68 -17.00 2.20
N ASN A 108 -10.17 -17.57 1.11
CA ASN A 108 -8.81 -17.30 0.65
C ASN A 108 -8.68 -15.90 0.07
N LEU A 109 -9.79 -15.28 -0.34
CA LEU A 109 -9.84 -13.90 -0.81
C LEU A 109 -10.28 -12.99 0.33
N VAL A 110 -9.46 -12.00 0.65
CA VAL A 110 -9.72 -10.98 1.68
C VAL A 110 -9.76 -9.61 1.01
N PRO A 111 -10.95 -9.12 0.64
CA PRO A 111 -11.09 -7.75 0.17
C PRO A 111 -10.84 -6.77 1.31
N TYR A 112 -10.42 -5.55 0.97
CA TYR A 112 -10.23 -4.49 1.95
C TYR A 112 -10.45 -3.11 1.35
N MET A 113 -10.74 -2.15 2.24
CA MET A 113 -10.70 -0.72 1.94
C MET A 113 -9.95 0.03 3.03
N GLY A 114 -9.42 1.18 2.71
CA GLY A 114 -8.64 1.97 3.66
C GLY A 114 -8.59 3.45 3.33
N ILE A 115 -8.20 4.20 4.34
CA ILE A 115 -7.94 5.64 4.25
C ILE A 115 -6.58 5.92 4.88
N GLY A 116 -5.85 6.85 4.32
CA GLY A 116 -4.51 7.16 4.80
C GLY A 116 -3.96 8.45 4.24
N GLY A 117 -2.65 8.61 4.38
CA GLY A 117 -1.93 9.73 3.80
C GLY A 117 -0.61 9.26 3.21
N SER A 118 -0.07 10.05 2.29
CA SER A 118 1.27 9.85 1.78
C SER A 118 2.05 11.15 1.70
N LEU A 119 3.36 11.00 1.66
CA LEU A 119 4.28 12.02 1.20
C LEU A 119 4.82 11.58 -0.15
N VAL A 120 4.49 12.33 -1.20
CA VAL A 120 4.85 12.01 -2.59
C VAL A 120 5.82 13.05 -3.11
N GLY A 121 6.86 12.62 -3.82
CA GLY A 121 7.86 13.49 -4.40
C GLY A 121 8.61 12.83 -5.53
N ALA A 122 9.37 13.65 -6.28
CA ALA A 122 10.34 13.19 -7.26
C ALA A 122 11.74 13.32 -6.65
N PRO A 123 12.55 12.25 -6.55
CA PRO A 123 13.87 12.30 -5.93
C PRO A 123 14.93 13.02 -6.75
N SER A 124 14.58 13.55 -7.91
CA SER A 124 15.50 14.03 -8.91
C SER A 124 16.17 15.37 -8.63
N ASN A 125 16.28 15.84 -7.44
CA ASN A 125 17.25 16.92 -7.08
C ASN A 125 17.15 17.23 -5.59
N ILE A 126 18.19 16.91 -4.88
CA ILE A 126 18.32 16.99 -3.43
C ILE A 126 18.22 18.43 -2.87
N GLU A 127 18.33 19.44 -3.68
CA GLU A 127 18.14 20.83 -3.27
C GLU A 127 16.74 21.35 -3.67
N GLY A 128 15.77 21.20 -2.75
CA GLY A 128 14.46 21.86 -2.85
C GLY A 128 13.28 21.01 -3.33
N SER A 129 13.40 19.70 -3.41
CA SER A 129 12.27 18.81 -3.73
C SER A 129 11.20 18.89 -2.62
N LYS A 130 10.14 19.63 -2.85
CA LYS A 130 9.00 19.72 -1.95
C LYS A 130 8.20 18.43 -2.03
N MET A 131 8.14 17.67 -0.94
CA MET A 131 7.22 16.56 -0.82
C MET A 131 5.78 17.07 -0.70
N THR A 132 4.88 16.47 -1.46
CA THR A 132 3.47 16.79 -1.45
C THR A 132 2.73 15.83 -0.54
N PRO A 133 2.07 16.33 0.53
CA PRO A 133 1.18 15.50 1.32
C PRO A 133 -0.09 15.18 0.54
N THR A 134 -0.56 13.95 0.62
CA THR A 134 -1.80 13.50 -0.03
C THR A 134 -2.70 12.78 0.95
N LEU A 135 -4.01 12.87 0.70
CA LEU A 135 -5.02 12.03 1.33
C LEU A 135 -5.28 10.84 0.41
N ASN A 136 -5.24 9.63 0.97
CA ASN A 136 -5.33 8.40 0.19
C ASN A 136 -6.62 7.65 0.48
N PHE A 137 -7.29 7.20 -0.59
CA PHE A 137 -8.37 6.23 -0.54
C PHE A 137 -7.89 4.96 -1.23
N THR A 138 -7.90 3.86 -0.48
CA THR A 138 -7.36 2.58 -0.93
C THR A 138 -8.45 1.53 -0.94
N PHE A 139 -8.48 0.70 -1.97
CA PHE A 139 -9.29 -0.50 -2.06
C PHE A 139 -8.48 -1.60 -2.71
N GLY A 140 -8.74 -2.83 -2.32
CA GLY A 140 -7.99 -3.95 -2.85
C GLY A 140 -8.44 -5.29 -2.32
N GLY A 141 -7.63 -6.30 -2.57
CA GLY A 141 -7.84 -7.64 -2.08
C GLY A 141 -6.56 -8.45 -2.06
N THR A 142 -6.47 -9.34 -1.08
CA THR A 142 -5.41 -10.33 -1.00
C THR A 142 -5.98 -11.72 -1.24
N PHE A 143 -5.47 -12.41 -2.25
CA PHE A 143 -5.78 -13.80 -2.54
C PHE A 143 -4.69 -14.71 -2.00
N TRP A 144 -4.98 -15.47 -0.96
CA TRP A 144 -4.04 -16.38 -0.32
C TRP A 144 -3.96 -17.69 -1.09
N ILE A 145 -2.76 -17.98 -1.63
CA ILE A 145 -2.46 -19.18 -2.38
C ILE A 145 -2.02 -20.31 -1.42
N SER A 146 -1.32 -19.92 -0.35
CA SER A 146 -0.85 -20.84 0.68
C SER A 146 -1.03 -20.18 2.07
N PRO A 147 -0.82 -20.91 3.17
CA PRO A 147 -0.92 -20.35 4.52
C PRO A 147 -0.05 -19.11 4.77
N GLN A 148 1.03 -18.92 4.00
CA GLN A 148 1.97 -17.83 4.18
C GLN A 148 2.09 -16.90 2.96
N TRP A 149 1.74 -17.37 1.74
CA TRP A 149 1.90 -16.61 0.51
C TRP A 149 0.56 -16.24 -0.11
N GLY A 150 0.47 -15.01 -0.56
CA GLY A 150 -0.71 -14.51 -1.28
C GLY A 150 -0.33 -13.55 -2.41
N LEU A 151 -1.30 -13.31 -3.27
CA LEU A 151 -1.28 -12.26 -4.28
C LEU A 151 -2.11 -11.08 -3.76
N ASN A 152 -1.59 -9.88 -3.89
CA ASN A 152 -2.28 -8.65 -3.52
C ASN A 152 -2.48 -7.78 -4.76
N VAL A 153 -3.69 -7.25 -4.91
CA VAL A 153 -4.00 -6.20 -5.89
C VAL A 153 -4.63 -5.05 -5.14
N GLN A 154 -4.12 -3.84 -5.37
CA GLN A 154 -4.50 -2.63 -4.64
C GLN A 154 -4.62 -1.45 -5.59
N GLY A 155 -5.76 -0.76 -5.54
CA GLY A 155 -5.97 0.54 -6.13
C GLY A 155 -5.93 1.62 -5.05
N THR A 156 -5.20 2.69 -5.28
CA THR A 156 -5.12 3.84 -4.38
C THR A 156 -5.33 5.13 -5.15
N TYR A 157 -6.28 5.94 -4.73
CA TYR A 157 -6.43 7.31 -5.20
C TYR A 157 -5.76 8.25 -4.21
N LYS A 158 -4.78 9.03 -4.68
CA LYS A 158 -4.03 10.00 -3.89
C LYS A 158 -4.51 11.40 -4.25
N TYR A 159 -5.25 12.01 -3.33
CA TYR A 159 -5.76 13.37 -3.46
C TYR A 159 -4.72 14.35 -2.93
N SER A 160 -4.28 15.28 -3.77
CA SER A 160 -3.39 16.39 -3.43
C SER A 160 -4.15 17.69 -3.49
N GLN A 161 -3.94 18.57 -2.49
CA GLN A 161 -4.51 19.91 -2.49
C GLN A 161 -3.67 20.82 -3.42
N GLU A 162 -4.34 21.69 -4.19
CA GLU A 162 -3.70 22.51 -5.23
C GLU A 162 -2.60 23.45 -4.72
N GLU A 163 -2.61 23.79 -3.43
CA GLU A 163 -1.59 24.65 -2.80
C GLU A 163 -0.20 23.97 -2.71
N PHE A 164 -0.13 22.64 -2.78
CA PHE A 164 1.11 21.86 -2.67
C PHE A 164 1.54 21.31 -4.04
N GLN A 165 1.81 22.18 -4.99
CA GLN A 165 1.89 21.87 -6.43
C GLN A 165 3.13 21.13 -6.92
N SER A 166 3.81 20.29 -6.14
CA SER A 166 4.85 19.45 -6.73
C SER A 166 4.30 18.18 -7.40
N MET A 167 3.10 17.71 -7.00
CA MET A 167 2.48 16.52 -7.57
C MET A 167 0.95 16.62 -7.55
N ARG A 168 0.30 16.41 -8.69
CA ARG A 168 -1.17 16.43 -8.82
C ARG A 168 -1.81 15.16 -8.23
N SER A 169 -3.13 15.23 -8.02
CA SER A 169 -3.92 14.06 -7.66
C SER A 169 -3.79 12.97 -8.72
N HIS A 170 -3.60 11.73 -8.29
CA HIS A 170 -3.34 10.62 -9.20
C HIS A 170 -3.86 9.30 -8.64
N SER A 171 -4.03 8.34 -9.55
CA SER A 171 -4.37 6.97 -9.22
C SER A 171 -3.14 6.07 -9.30
N GLN A 172 -3.02 5.16 -8.35
CA GLN A 172 -1.96 4.14 -8.31
C GLN A 172 -2.61 2.77 -8.23
N LEU A 173 -2.30 1.89 -9.19
CA LEU A 173 -2.66 0.48 -9.17
C LEU A 173 -1.40 -0.32 -8.86
N SER A 174 -1.46 -1.23 -7.90
CA SER A 174 -0.33 -2.10 -7.56
C SER A 174 -0.76 -3.57 -7.51
N ALA A 175 0.15 -4.44 -7.93
CA ALA A 175 -0.03 -5.88 -7.88
C ALA A 175 1.29 -6.55 -7.48
N GLY A 176 1.23 -7.55 -6.61
CA GLY A 176 2.43 -8.21 -6.12
C GLY A 176 2.18 -9.37 -5.18
N LEU A 177 3.25 -9.82 -4.57
CA LEU A 177 3.28 -10.93 -3.61
C LEU A 177 3.25 -10.38 -2.19
N VAL A 178 2.55 -11.10 -1.32
CA VAL A 178 2.55 -10.86 0.11
C VAL A 178 2.94 -12.12 0.87
N TYR A 179 3.68 -11.93 1.95
CA TYR A 179 4.13 -12.99 2.83
C TYR A 179 3.64 -12.73 4.26
N SER A 180 2.94 -13.71 4.85
CA SER A 180 2.50 -13.68 6.24
C SER A 180 3.49 -14.43 7.12
N PHE A 181 4.04 -13.77 8.14
CA PHE A 181 4.99 -14.40 9.07
C PHE A 181 4.35 -15.50 9.93
N LYS A 182 3.03 -15.45 10.14
CA LYS A 182 2.28 -16.53 10.77
C LYS A 182 1.40 -17.22 9.74
N PRO A 183 1.33 -18.56 9.76
CA PRO A 183 0.48 -19.28 8.84
C PRO A 183 -1.00 -18.96 9.08
N ARG A 184 -1.75 -18.77 8.02
CA ARG A 184 -3.20 -18.57 8.03
C ARG A 184 -3.91 -19.93 7.95
N VAL A 185 -5.09 -20.01 8.54
CA VAL A 185 -5.97 -21.15 8.33
C VAL A 185 -6.59 -21.01 6.96
N MET A 186 -6.26 -21.94 6.04
CA MET A 186 -6.79 -21.98 4.69
C MET A 186 -8.03 -22.86 4.64
N VAL A 187 -9.02 -22.44 3.86
CA VAL A 187 -10.18 -23.28 3.57
C VAL A 187 -9.97 -23.95 2.22
N TYR A 188 -9.56 -25.20 2.24
CA TYR A 188 -9.42 -26.01 1.04
C TYR A 188 -10.80 -26.56 0.60
N ARG A 189 -11.68 -25.72 0.06
CA ARG A 189 -13.01 -26.17 -0.39
C ARG A 189 -13.05 -26.79 -1.77
N LEU A 190 -11.96 -26.76 -2.54
CA LEU A 190 -12.03 -27.09 -3.96
C LEU A 190 -11.99 -28.59 -4.28
N TRP A 191 -11.53 -29.46 -3.37
CA TRP A 191 -11.36 -30.91 -3.69
C TRP A 191 -11.52 -31.83 -2.48
N ASP A 192 -12.23 -31.43 -1.44
CA ASP A 192 -12.61 -32.40 -0.41
C ASP A 192 -13.76 -33.26 -0.92
N GLY A 193 -13.43 -34.10 -1.88
CA GLY A 193 -14.28 -35.19 -2.32
C GLY A 193 -14.53 -36.10 -1.15
N ARG A 194 -15.70 -35.97 -0.54
CA ARG A 194 -16.21 -36.95 0.42
C ARG A 194 -15.99 -38.34 -0.18
N ARG A 195 -15.12 -39.10 0.42
CA ARG A 195 -15.18 -40.56 0.44
C ARG A 195 -15.80 -41.00 1.74
#